data_1978cd21f95574ce3b60c65cef21a3d0
#
_entry.id   1978cd21f95574ce3b60c65cef21a3d0
#
_cell.length_a   1.000
_cell.length_b   1.000
_cell.length_c   1.000
_cell.angle_alpha   90.00
_cell.angle_beta   90.00
_cell.angle_gamma   90.00
#
_symmetry.space_group_name_H-M   'P 1'
#
loop_
_entity.id
_entity.type
_entity.pdbx_description
1 polymer ?
#
loop_
_entity_poly.entity_id
_entity_poly.type
_entity_poly.pdbx_seq_one_letter_code
_entity_poly.pdbx_strand_id
1 'polypeptide(L)'
;MRFEADTEIAADAEQVWAVLVDVPRWPEWTDSVTRAEREEPGPLTVGATARLTQPKLRPAVWRVTELTERREFVWVSDAPGVRTTGEHRLLPLPDGRTRVELVINQSGPLAGLIGWLYGGLFRRYVRMEADGLRRRCERG
;
A
#
# COMPACT_ATOMS: atom_id res chain seq x y z
N MET A 1 10.75 -10.07 -7.74
CA MET A 1 11.28 -9.49 -6.48
C MET A 1 10.12 -9.16 -5.55
N ARG A 2 10.25 -9.56 -4.32
CA ARG A 2 9.20 -9.40 -3.30
C ARG A 2 9.75 -8.65 -2.10
N PHE A 3 9.04 -7.62 -1.66
CA PHE A 3 9.37 -6.84 -0.47
C PHE A 3 8.14 -6.82 0.42
N GLU A 4 8.32 -7.04 1.71
CA GLU A 4 7.17 -7.09 2.61
C GLU A 4 7.47 -6.49 3.97
N ALA A 5 6.41 -6.02 4.63
CA ALA A 5 6.43 -5.57 6.00
C ALA A 5 5.11 -5.94 6.65
N ASP A 6 5.13 -6.20 7.94
CA ASP A 6 3.92 -6.44 8.70
C ASP A 6 3.96 -5.65 10.00
N THR A 7 2.79 -5.48 10.59
CA THR A 7 2.67 -4.82 11.87
C THR A 7 1.36 -5.23 12.54
N GLU A 8 1.32 -5.19 13.86
CA GLU A 8 0.10 -5.41 14.62
C GLU A 8 -0.35 -4.08 15.19
N ILE A 9 -1.62 -3.74 14.93
CA ILE A 9 -2.19 -2.43 15.26
C ILE A 9 -3.25 -2.61 16.35
N ALA A 10 -3.17 -1.79 17.39
CA ALA A 10 -4.15 -1.79 18.48
C ALA A 10 -5.42 -1.03 18.07
N ALA A 11 -6.06 -1.52 17.03
CA ALA A 11 -7.32 -1.01 16.49
C ALA A 11 -8.00 -2.16 15.73
N ASP A 12 -9.32 -2.11 15.62
CA ASP A 12 -10.04 -3.17 14.91
C ASP A 12 -9.93 -3.03 13.39
N ALA A 13 -10.32 -4.08 12.68
CA ALA A 13 -10.17 -4.13 11.22
C ALA A 13 -10.98 -3.03 10.51
N GLU A 14 -12.13 -2.65 11.07
CA GLU A 14 -12.94 -1.59 10.47
C GLU A 14 -12.22 -0.24 10.53
N GLN A 15 -11.62 0.09 11.68
CA GLN A 15 -10.85 1.32 11.83
C GLN A 15 -9.62 1.36 10.93
N VAL A 16 -8.88 0.25 10.88
CA VAL A 16 -7.68 0.16 10.04
C VAL A 16 -8.06 0.26 8.57
N TRP A 17 -9.13 -0.43 8.16
CA TRP A 17 -9.60 -0.39 6.79
C TRP A 17 -10.00 1.01 6.35
N ALA A 18 -10.70 1.74 7.20
CA ALA A 18 -11.14 3.10 6.89
C ALA A 18 -9.96 4.03 6.60
N VAL A 19 -8.86 3.88 7.33
CA VAL A 19 -7.64 4.66 7.08
C VAL A 19 -6.94 4.20 5.81
N LEU A 20 -6.86 2.89 5.61
CA LEU A 20 -6.11 2.32 4.50
C LEU A 20 -6.74 2.64 3.15
N VAL A 21 -8.07 2.59 3.02
CA VAL A 21 -8.74 2.85 1.73
C VAL A 21 -8.90 4.33 1.42
N ASP A 22 -8.64 5.20 2.37
CA ASP A 22 -8.68 6.64 2.15
C ASP A 22 -7.35 7.12 1.57
N VAL A 23 -7.09 6.69 0.34
CA VAL A 23 -5.81 6.88 -0.34
C VAL A 23 -5.37 8.35 -0.43
N PRO A 24 -6.26 9.34 -0.70
CA PRO A 24 -5.82 10.74 -0.78
C PRO A 24 -5.18 11.26 0.51
N ARG A 25 -5.43 10.63 1.65
CA ARG A 25 -4.85 11.05 2.93
C ARG A 25 -3.58 10.30 3.31
N TRP A 26 -3.09 9.40 2.47
CA TRP A 26 -1.87 8.67 2.76
C TRP A 26 -0.68 9.57 3.13
N PRO A 27 -0.47 10.72 2.48
CA PRO A 27 0.64 11.60 2.88
C PRO A 27 0.58 12.08 4.33
N GLU A 28 -0.59 12.02 4.98
CA GLU A 28 -0.74 12.43 6.37
C GLU A 28 -0.12 11.43 7.36
N TRP A 29 0.06 10.18 6.94
CA TRP A 29 0.56 9.16 7.87
C TRP A 29 1.76 8.36 7.33
N THR A 30 2.17 8.54 6.07
CA THR A 30 3.40 7.92 5.58
C THR A 30 4.20 8.89 4.71
N ASP A 31 5.47 9.09 5.07
CA ASP A 31 6.37 9.94 4.29
C ASP A 31 6.81 9.28 2.99
N SER A 32 6.50 8.01 2.80
CA SER A 32 6.77 7.30 1.55
C SER A 32 5.90 7.78 0.39
N VAL A 33 4.83 8.53 0.69
CA VAL A 33 3.94 9.10 -0.32
C VAL A 33 3.81 10.59 -0.05
N THR A 34 4.21 11.42 -1.03
CA THR A 34 4.11 12.88 -0.89
C THR A 34 2.81 13.43 -1.46
N ARG A 35 2.20 12.71 -2.41
CA ARG A 35 0.94 13.10 -3.01
C ARG A 35 0.19 11.86 -3.47
N ALA A 36 -1.12 11.83 -3.22
CA ALA A 36 -1.97 10.72 -3.64
C ALA A 36 -3.29 11.32 -4.16
N GLU A 37 -3.65 10.97 -5.40
CA GLU A 37 -4.85 11.52 -6.04
C GLU A 37 -5.68 10.39 -6.64
N ARG A 38 -6.98 10.39 -6.33
CA ARG A 38 -7.94 9.48 -6.93
C ARG A 38 -8.43 10.06 -8.24
N GLU A 39 -8.57 9.22 -9.25
CA GLU A 39 -9.05 9.66 -10.57
C GLU A 39 -10.59 9.63 -10.66
N GLU A 40 -11.25 8.82 -9.83
CA GLU A 40 -12.69 8.78 -9.74
C GLU A 40 -13.18 9.14 -8.33
N PRO A 41 -14.40 9.71 -8.19
CA PRO A 41 -14.99 9.94 -6.88
C PRO A 41 -15.56 8.65 -6.28
N GLY A 42 -15.83 8.67 -4.99
CA GLY A 42 -16.49 7.57 -4.31
C GLY A 42 -15.53 6.59 -3.64
N PRO A 43 -16.07 5.49 -3.10
CA PRO A 43 -15.25 4.52 -2.37
C PRO A 43 -14.29 3.79 -3.30
N LEU A 44 -13.23 3.25 -2.72
CA LEU A 44 -12.26 2.44 -3.45
C LEU A 44 -12.93 1.12 -3.84
N THR A 45 -12.89 0.81 -5.14
CA THR A 45 -13.50 -0.40 -5.68
C THR A 45 -12.56 -1.00 -6.73
N VAL A 46 -12.84 -2.23 -7.15
CA VAL A 46 -12.10 -2.85 -8.26
C VAL A 46 -12.23 -1.97 -9.50
N GLY A 47 -11.12 -1.70 -10.14
CA GLY A 47 -11.04 -0.80 -11.30
C GLY A 47 -10.73 0.64 -10.96
N ALA A 48 -10.83 1.03 -9.69
CA ALA A 48 -10.48 2.39 -9.26
C ALA A 48 -8.99 2.65 -9.46
N THR A 49 -8.65 3.89 -9.82
CA THR A 49 -7.26 4.27 -10.05
C THR A 49 -6.85 5.41 -9.13
N ALA A 50 -5.56 5.41 -8.79
CA ALA A 50 -4.95 6.45 -7.97
C ALA A 50 -3.54 6.74 -8.48
N ARG A 51 -3.19 8.01 -8.50
CA ARG A 51 -1.84 8.44 -8.86
C ARG A 51 -1.07 8.73 -7.58
N LEU A 52 0.04 8.04 -7.40
CA LEU A 52 0.92 8.25 -6.25
C LEU A 52 2.22 8.90 -6.69
N THR A 53 2.64 9.89 -5.91
CA THR A 53 3.97 10.49 -6.03
C THR A 53 4.77 10.09 -4.80
N GLN A 54 5.87 9.40 -5.03
CA GLN A 54 6.76 8.91 -3.97
C GLN A 54 8.15 9.49 -4.17
N PRO A 55 8.87 9.89 -3.09
CA PRO A 55 10.20 10.45 -3.23
C PRO A 55 11.13 9.50 -3.97
N LYS A 56 11.95 10.06 -4.88
CA LYS A 56 12.95 9.33 -5.67
C LYS A 56 12.36 8.39 -6.72
N LEU A 57 11.04 8.36 -6.90
CA LEU A 57 10.39 7.56 -7.91
C LEU A 57 9.53 8.45 -8.80
N ARG A 58 9.28 7.99 -10.02
CA ARG A 58 8.36 8.68 -10.93
C ARG A 58 6.94 8.49 -10.43
N PRO A 59 6.07 9.49 -10.63
CA PRO A 59 4.64 9.29 -10.33
C PRO A 59 4.11 8.06 -11.05
N ALA A 60 3.29 7.29 -10.36
CA ALA A 60 2.76 6.04 -10.89
C ALA A 60 1.24 5.99 -10.69
N VAL A 61 0.55 5.42 -11.67
CA VAL A 61 -0.89 5.17 -11.57
C VAL A 61 -1.09 3.73 -11.16
N TRP A 62 -1.88 3.54 -10.11
CA TRP A 62 -2.19 2.23 -9.55
C TRP A 62 -3.67 1.94 -9.77
N ARG A 63 -3.99 0.72 -10.18
CA ARG A 63 -5.36 0.29 -10.43
C ARG A 63 -5.69 -0.89 -9.54
N VAL A 64 -6.80 -0.79 -8.83
CA VAL A 64 -7.27 -1.87 -7.93
C VAL A 64 -7.75 -3.05 -8.78
N THR A 65 -7.18 -4.21 -8.53
CA THR A 65 -7.54 -5.46 -9.22
C THR A 65 -8.36 -6.40 -8.37
N GLU A 66 -8.21 -6.32 -7.04
CA GLU A 66 -8.96 -7.16 -6.10
C GLU A 66 -9.29 -6.34 -4.87
N LEU A 67 -10.48 -6.54 -4.32
CA LEU A 67 -10.85 -5.87 -3.08
C LEU A 67 -11.93 -6.68 -2.35
N THR A 68 -11.64 -6.99 -1.10
CA THR A 68 -12.59 -7.61 -0.17
C THR A 68 -12.63 -6.70 1.06
N GLU A 69 -13.77 -6.08 1.29
CA GLU A 69 -13.92 -5.08 2.35
C GLU A 69 -13.45 -5.61 3.71
N ARG A 70 -12.62 -4.80 4.39
CA ARG A 70 -12.01 -5.08 5.69
C ARG A 70 -11.06 -6.28 5.71
N ARG A 71 -10.71 -6.80 4.53
CA ARG A 71 -9.80 -7.95 4.41
C ARG A 71 -8.56 -7.64 3.60
N GLU A 72 -8.74 -7.17 2.37
CA GLU A 72 -7.60 -6.89 1.50
C GLU A 72 -8.00 -6.03 0.31
N PHE A 73 -7.02 -5.29 -0.20
CA PHE A 73 -7.07 -4.83 -1.58
C PHE A 73 -5.70 -5.00 -2.22
N VAL A 74 -5.74 -5.26 -3.51
CA VAL A 74 -4.55 -5.44 -4.34
C VAL A 74 -4.64 -4.45 -5.49
N TRP A 75 -3.57 -3.75 -5.75
CA TRP A 75 -3.50 -2.90 -6.92
C TRP A 75 -2.20 -3.10 -7.68
N VAL A 76 -2.20 -2.71 -8.97
CA VAL A 76 -1.06 -2.88 -9.85
C VAL A 76 -0.70 -1.57 -10.51
N SER A 77 0.59 -1.39 -10.77
CA SER A 77 1.11 -0.31 -11.58
C SER A 77 2.02 -0.89 -12.65
N ASP A 78 1.77 -0.51 -13.89
CA ASP A 78 2.54 -1.00 -15.03
C ASP A 78 3.50 0.07 -15.54
N ALA A 79 4.74 -0.32 -15.75
CA ALA A 79 5.76 0.48 -16.42
C ALA A 79 6.46 -0.40 -17.46
N PRO A 80 7.16 0.17 -18.45
CA PRO A 80 7.85 -0.65 -19.45
C PRO A 80 8.78 -1.67 -18.78
N GLY A 81 8.54 -2.94 -19.04
CA GLY A 81 9.36 -4.05 -18.56
C GLY A 81 9.16 -4.48 -17.13
N VAL A 82 8.25 -3.84 -16.38
CA VAL A 82 8.00 -4.22 -14.99
C VAL A 82 6.56 -3.94 -14.59
N ARG A 83 5.94 -4.92 -13.92
CA ARG A 83 4.64 -4.77 -13.27
C ARG A 83 4.88 -4.82 -11.76
N THR A 84 4.38 -3.83 -11.06
CA THR A 84 4.45 -3.78 -9.60
C THR A 84 3.06 -4.05 -9.03
N THR A 85 2.97 -5.04 -8.15
CA THR A 85 1.73 -5.40 -7.47
C THR A 85 1.87 -5.04 -5.99
N GLY A 86 0.91 -4.28 -5.46
CA GLY A 86 0.86 -3.93 -4.04
C GLY A 86 -0.30 -4.65 -3.36
N GLU A 87 0.00 -5.45 -2.34
CA GLU A 87 -1.00 -6.18 -1.58
C GLU A 87 -1.11 -5.59 -0.19
N HIS A 88 -2.35 -5.43 0.27
CA HIS A 88 -2.67 -4.84 1.58
C HIS A 88 -3.67 -5.78 2.25
N ARG A 89 -3.22 -6.54 3.25
CA ARG A 89 -4.04 -7.55 3.92
C ARG A 89 -4.22 -7.25 5.39
N LEU A 90 -5.45 -7.40 5.85
CA LEU A 90 -5.83 -7.23 7.24
C LEU A 90 -6.27 -8.57 7.82
N LEU A 91 -5.69 -8.92 8.97
CA LEU A 91 -5.99 -10.18 9.66
C LEU A 91 -6.44 -9.82 11.07
N PRO A 92 -7.75 -9.94 11.36
CA PRO A 92 -8.24 -9.70 12.72
C PRO A 92 -7.62 -10.68 13.71
N LEU A 93 -7.17 -10.18 14.86
CA LEU A 93 -6.59 -11.00 15.91
C LEU A 93 -7.62 -11.23 17.01
N PRO A 94 -7.47 -12.32 17.80
CA PRO A 94 -8.45 -12.67 18.84
C PRO A 94 -8.67 -11.60 19.90
N ASP A 95 -7.68 -10.73 20.14
CA ASP A 95 -7.75 -9.70 21.16
C ASP A 95 -8.31 -8.37 20.66
N GLY A 96 -8.89 -8.35 19.46
CA GLY A 96 -9.44 -7.13 18.87
C GLY A 96 -8.44 -6.26 18.14
N ARG A 97 -7.18 -6.67 18.10
CA ARG A 97 -6.14 -6.00 17.32
C ARG A 97 -6.19 -6.48 15.87
N THR A 98 -5.45 -5.82 15.01
CA THR A 98 -5.39 -6.19 13.59
C THR A 98 -3.94 -6.33 13.16
N ARG A 99 -3.62 -7.45 12.53
CA ARG A 99 -2.34 -7.62 11.87
C ARG A 99 -2.48 -7.14 10.43
N VAL A 100 -1.55 -6.31 9.99
CA VAL A 100 -1.50 -5.81 8.62
C VAL A 100 -0.27 -6.36 7.93
N GLU A 101 -0.46 -6.89 6.73
CA GLU A 101 0.62 -7.38 5.89
C GLU A 101 0.64 -6.57 4.59
N LEU A 102 1.77 -5.96 4.31
CA LEU A 102 1.98 -5.16 3.10
C LEU A 102 3.04 -5.85 2.25
N VAL A 103 2.74 -6.06 0.97
CA VAL A 103 3.65 -6.75 0.05
C VAL A 103 3.77 -5.94 -1.24
N ILE A 104 4.99 -5.74 -1.69
CA ILE A 104 5.29 -5.24 -3.03
C ILE A 104 5.95 -6.39 -3.79
N ASN A 105 5.38 -6.76 -4.93
CA ASN A 105 5.91 -7.81 -5.77
C ASN A 105 6.11 -7.27 -7.18
N GLN A 106 7.31 -7.46 -7.74
CA GLN A 106 7.62 -6.99 -9.07
C GLN A 106 7.87 -8.15 -10.02
N SER A 107 7.29 -8.08 -11.20
CA SER A 107 7.41 -9.09 -12.24
C SER A 107 7.72 -8.42 -13.58
N GLY A 108 8.16 -9.22 -14.54
CA GLY A 108 8.52 -8.75 -15.86
C GLY A 108 10.02 -8.80 -16.12
N PRO A 109 10.46 -8.57 -17.39
CA PRO A 109 11.86 -8.75 -17.76
C PRO A 109 12.84 -7.81 -17.04
N LEU A 110 12.39 -6.63 -16.60
CA LEU A 110 13.24 -5.67 -15.88
C LEU A 110 13.10 -5.73 -14.37
N ALA A 111 12.27 -6.65 -13.83
CA ALA A 111 12.01 -6.72 -12.39
C ALA A 111 13.30 -6.95 -11.58
N GLY A 112 14.18 -7.83 -12.04
CA GLY A 112 15.45 -8.09 -11.37
C GLY A 112 16.36 -6.88 -11.29
N LEU A 113 16.46 -6.14 -12.40
CA LEU A 113 17.28 -4.93 -12.45
C LEU A 113 16.71 -3.83 -11.55
N ILE A 114 15.40 -3.60 -11.62
CA ILE A 114 14.73 -2.60 -10.80
C ILE A 114 14.86 -2.95 -9.31
N GLY A 115 14.68 -4.21 -8.95
CA GLY A 115 14.85 -4.66 -7.58
C GLY A 115 16.28 -4.51 -7.08
N TRP A 116 17.27 -4.72 -7.95
CA TRP A 116 18.67 -4.50 -7.59
C TRP A 116 18.97 -3.03 -7.34
N LEU A 117 18.47 -2.14 -8.20
CA LEU A 117 18.73 -0.70 -8.10
C LEU A 117 17.93 -0.04 -6.97
N TYR A 118 16.65 -0.45 -6.79
CA TYR A 118 15.72 0.23 -5.91
C TYR A 118 15.21 -0.62 -4.75
N GLY A 119 15.70 -1.85 -4.59
CA GLY A 119 15.20 -2.77 -3.58
C GLY A 119 15.27 -2.23 -2.16
N GLY A 120 16.36 -1.54 -1.82
CA GLY A 120 16.49 -0.90 -0.51
C GLY A 120 15.43 0.16 -0.26
N LEU A 121 15.11 0.93 -1.30
CA LEU A 121 14.08 1.95 -1.24
C LEU A 121 12.69 1.34 -1.06
N PHE A 122 12.37 0.28 -1.80
CA PHE A 122 11.08 -0.41 -1.67
C PHE A 122 10.89 -1.02 -0.29
N ARG A 123 11.93 -1.67 0.27
CA ARG A 123 11.87 -2.20 1.64
C ARG A 123 11.60 -1.10 2.65
N ARG A 124 12.27 0.03 2.47
CA ARG A 124 12.09 1.17 3.35
C ARG A 124 10.67 1.73 3.25
N TYR A 125 10.15 1.87 2.04
CA TYR A 125 8.81 2.44 1.84
C TYR A 125 7.72 1.53 2.39
N VAL A 126 7.83 0.22 2.20
CA VAL A 126 6.88 -0.74 2.78
C VAL A 126 6.91 -0.65 4.31
N ARG A 127 8.10 -0.52 4.91
CA ARG A 127 8.23 -0.39 6.35
C ARG A 127 7.65 0.94 6.85
N MET A 128 7.90 2.03 6.14
CA MET A 128 7.35 3.34 6.48
C MET A 128 5.82 3.33 6.43
N GLU A 129 5.26 2.68 5.44
CA GLU A 129 3.81 2.55 5.30
C GLU A 129 3.21 1.75 6.45
N ALA A 130 3.80 0.62 6.80
CA ALA A 130 3.34 -0.20 7.92
C ALA A 130 3.41 0.58 9.24
N ASP A 131 4.52 1.22 9.51
CA ASP A 131 4.73 1.97 10.75
C ASP A 131 3.83 3.21 10.82
N GLY A 132 3.66 3.91 9.69
CA GLY A 132 2.81 5.08 9.61
C GLY A 132 1.34 4.74 9.81
N LEU A 133 0.88 3.66 9.20
CA LEU A 133 -0.49 3.18 9.35
C LEU A 133 -0.76 2.82 10.82
N ARG A 134 0.16 2.12 11.47
CA ARG A 134 0.05 1.79 12.88
C ARG A 134 -0.10 3.04 13.74
N ARG A 135 0.79 4.01 13.57
CA ARG A 135 0.74 5.25 14.36
C ARG A 135 -0.57 5.99 14.15
N ARG A 136 -1.03 6.08 12.91
CA ARG A 136 -2.28 6.78 12.59
C ARG A 136 -3.48 6.12 13.25
N CYS A 137 -3.58 4.80 13.17
CA CYS A 137 -4.70 4.06 13.74
C CYS A 137 -4.68 4.05 15.27
N GLU A 138 -3.50 3.94 15.88
CA GLU A 138 -3.37 3.89 17.35
C GLU A 138 -3.52 5.25 18.01
N ARG A 139 -3.36 6.32 17.23
CA ARG A 139 -3.56 7.67 17.73
C ARG A 139 -5.05 8.01 17.89
N GLY A 140 -5.87 7.24 17.33
CA GLY A 140 -7.30 7.41 17.46
C GLY A 140 -8.00 8.07 16.39
#